data_2e69fbb08d52401f807dba0c754a6ffd
#
_entry.id   2e69fbb08d52401f807dba0c754a6ffd
#
_cell.length_a   1.000
_cell.length_b   1.000
_cell.length_c   1.000
_cell.angle_alpha   90.00
_cell.angle_beta   90.00
_cell.angle_gamma   90.00
#
_symmetry.space_group_name_H-M   'P 1'
#
loop_
_entity.id
_entity.type
_entity.pdbx_description
1 polymer ?
#
loop_
_entity_poly.entity_id
_entity_poly.type
_entity_poly.pdbx_seq_one_letter_code
_entity_poly.pdbx_strand_id
1 'polypeptide(L)'
;MKIWLLRIFWLLLFVGVGVIFYFASQTEQQKSLRTPIIEIHAEDENAFLTKQELIDRLQLRRLFRKKMQTRQLKVHAIERAIAAMAEVKKVDVYKHLGDRWEIKLTLRKPIARIFNTKGQSYYLDQDGFMMYRSTLHTARVLVFSGAIHDVYNPHLNCDFINNPTLKSSQKIGQIYRISNYVCNDPLMHQLIGQVYLESDGD
;
A
#
# COMPACT_ATOMS: atom_id res chain seq x y z
N MET A 1 -59.04 27.56 -11.11
CA MET A 1 -57.89 28.45 -11.24
C MET A 1 -56.87 28.30 -10.10
N LYS A 2 -57.23 28.30 -8.83
CA LYS A 2 -56.26 28.20 -7.70
C LYS A 2 -55.38 26.95 -7.70
N ILE A 3 -55.94 25.77 -8.03
CA ILE A 3 -55.21 24.49 -7.98
C ILE A 3 -54.13 24.43 -9.08
N TRP A 4 -54.37 25.02 -10.22
CA TRP A 4 -53.40 25.04 -11.35
C TRP A 4 -52.24 25.98 -11.07
N LEU A 5 -52.47 27.11 -10.44
CA LEU A 5 -51.43 28.03 -9.97
C LEU A 5 -50.57 27.38 -8.88
N LEU A 6 -51.15 26.58 -7.98
CA LEU A 6 -50.40 25.83 -6.97
C LEU A 6 -49.50 24.79 -7.58
N ARG A 7 -49.94 24.07 -8.61
CA ARG A 7 -49.12 23.08 -9.34
C ARG A 7 -47.93 23.75 -10.07
N ILE A 8 -48.15 24.87 -10.71
CA ILE A 8 -47.09 25.66 -11.37
C ILE A 8 -46.08 26.15 -10.34
N PHE A 9 -46.55 26.64 -9.18
CA PHE A 9 -45.66 27.09 -8.10
C PHE A 9 -44.76 25.95 -7.61
N TRP A 10 -45.29 24.77 -7.35
CA TRP A 10 -44.49 23.59 -6.95
C TRP A 10 -43.49 23.17 -8.02
N LEU A 11 -43.87 23.21 -9.30
CA LEU A 11 -42.99 22.88 -10.41
C LEU A 11 -41.82 23.88 -10.50
N LEU A 12 -42.09 25.17 -10.38
CA LEU A 12 -41.04 26.21 -10.37
C LEU A 12 -40.12 26.06 -9.15
N LEU A 13 -40.67 25.69 -7.99
CA LEU A 13 -39.90 25.46 -6.77
C LEU A 13 -38.94 24.27 -6.96
N PHE A 14 -39.42 23.12 -7.51
CA PHE A 14 -38.56 21.97 -7.80
C PHE A 14 -37.47 22.30 -8.82
N VAL A 15 -37.80 23.05 -9.86
CA VAL A 15 -36.79 23.47 -10.86
C VAL A 15 -35.78 24.40 -10.19
N GLY A 16 -36.22 25.37 -9.39
CA GLY A 16 -35.32 26.27 -8.64
C GLY A 16 -34.36 25.53 -7.73
N VAL A 17 -34.88 24.59 -6.94
CA VAL A 17 -34.02 23.71 -6.08
C VAL A 17 -33.03 22.89 -6.92
N GLY A 18 -33.47 22.33 -8.05
CA GLY A 18 -32.59 21.57 -8.96
C GLY A 18 -31.46 22.43 -9.51
N VAL A 19 -31.74 23.66 -9.92
CA VAL A 19 -30.76 24.62 -10.42
C VAL A 19 -29.74 24.99 -9.33
N ILE A 20 -30.21 25.29 -8.13
CA ILE A 20 -29.33 25.60 -6.98
C ILE A 20 -28.42 24.42 -6.68
N PHE A 21 -28.97 23.21 -6.65
CA PHE A 21 -28.19 21.99 -6.40
C PHE A 21 -27.14 21.74 -7.48
N TYR A 22 -27.49 21.99 -8.75
CA TYR A 22 -26.55 21.89 -9.86
C TYR A 22 -25.38 22.86 -9.73
N PHE A 23 -25.65 24.13 -9.46
CA PHE A 23 -24.60 25.15 -9.25
C PHE A 23 -23.75 24.87 -8.00
N ALA A 24 -24.36 24.47 -6.89
CA ALA A 24 -23.65 24.10 -5.68
C ALA A 24 -22.69 22.92 -5.92
N SER A 25 -23.14 21.90 -6.63
CA SER A 25 -22.32 20.75 -7.02
C SER A 25 -21.14 21.13 -7.92
N GLN A 26 -21.34 22.02 -8.87
CA GLN A 26 -20.27 22.51 -9.76
C GLN A 26 -19.19 23.29 -9.00
N THR A 27 -19.59 24.14 -8.06
CA THR A 27 -18.69 24.96 -7.25
C THR A 27 -17.79 24.07 -6.36
N GLU A 28 -18.37 23.02 -5.77
CA GLU A 28 -17.60 22.04 -4.97
C GLU A 28 -16.53 21.30 -5.81
N GLN A 29 -16.85 20.93 -7.03
CA GLN A 29 -15.94 20.19 -7.91
C GLN A 29 -14.77 21.03 -8.42
N GLN A 30 -14.88 22.35 -8.44
CA GLN A 30 -13.84 23.28 -8.91
C GLN A 30 -12.86 23.68 -7.81
N LYS A 31 -13.14 23.37 -6.54
CA LYS A 31 -12.25 23.70 -5.42
C LYS A 31 -10.87 23.03 -5.61
N SER A 32 -9.83 23.75 -5.22
CA SER A 32 -8.46 23.21 -5.19
C SER A 32 -8.36 22.17 -4.12
N LEU A 33 -7.89 20.98 -4.51
CA LEU A 33 -7.66 19.86 -3.61
C LEU A 33 -6.56 20.17 -2.61
N ARG A 34 -6.79 19.89 -1.33
CA ARG A 34 -5.77 19.98 -0.28
C ARG A 34 -4.80 18.81 -0.34
N THR A 35 -3.68 18.96 0.36
CA THR A 35 -2.78 17.84 0.63
C THR A 35 -3.54 16.73 1.36
N PRO A 36 -3.32 15.44 1.01
CA PRO A 36 -4.02 14.35 1.67
C PRO A 36 -3.67 14.26 3.16
N ILE A 37 -4.64 13.88 3.96
CA ILE A 37 -4.37 13.36 5.29
C ILE A 37 -3.87 11.94 5.10
N ILE A 38 -2.67 11.62 5.60
CA ILE A 38 -2.06 10.31 5.43
C ILE A 38 -1.89 9.65 6.79
N GLU A 39 -2.55 8.52 6.97
CA GLU A 39 -2.41 7.64 8.12
C GLU A 39 -1.65 6.39 7.67
N ILE A 40 -0.47 6.18 8.25
CA ILE A 40 0.38 5.01 7.99
C ILE A 40 0.37 4.16 9.26
N HIS A 41 -0.16 2.95 9.15
CA HIS A 41 -0.09 1.95 10.20
C HIS A 41 1.07 1.00 9.91
N ALA A 42 2.09 1.05 10.76
CA ALA A 42 3.19 0.09 10.79
C ALA A 42 3.14 -0.65 12.12
N GLU A 43 3.29 -1.96 12.11
CA GLU A 43 3.30 -2.77 13.35
C GLU A 43 4.60 -2.60 14.14
N ASP A 44 5.68 -2.17 13.48
CA ASP A 44 6.99 -1.93 14.08
C ASP A 44 7.47 -0.50 13.79
N GLU A 45 8.55 -0.06 14.48
CA GLU A 45 9.23 1.23 14.23
C GLU A 45 9.82 1.34 12.80
N ASN A 46 9.74 0.27 12.02
CA ASN A 46 10.31 0.12 10.69
C ASN A 46 9.40 0.72 9.61
N ALA A 47 9.46 2.02 9.43
CA ALA A 47 8.71 2.70 8.36
C ALA A 47 9.45 2.60 7.02
N PHE A 48 9.10 1.59 6.19
CA PHE A 48 9.60 1.47 4.81
C PHE A 48 9.11 2.57 3.88
N LEU A 49 8.10 3.31 4.28
CA LEU A 49 7.48 4.39 3.51
C LEU A 49 7.14 5.56 4.44
N THR A 50 7.59 6.75 4.09
CA THR A 50 7.22 7.97 4.78
C THR A 50 6.05 8.68 4.08
N LYS A 51 5.34 9.55 4.82
CA LYS A 51 4.27 10.37 4.24
C LYS A 51 4.75 11.23 3.08
N GLN A 52 5.94 11.82 3.22
CA GLN A 52 6.52 12.66 2.20
C GLN A 52 6.86 11.87 0.94
N GLU A 53 7.50 10.71 1.09
CA GLU A 53 7.83 9.85 -0.04
C GLU A 53 6.60 9.36 -0.78
N LEU A 54 5.52 9.02 -0.06
CA LEU A 54 4.25 8.64 -0.70
C LEU A 54 3.71 9.79 -1.57
N ILE A 55 3.71 11.02 -1.05
CA ILE A 55 3.29 12.20 -1.81
C ILE A 55 4.16 12.37 -3.06
N ASP A 56 5.48 12.27 -2.92
CA ASP A 56 6.43 12.45 -4.02
C ASP A 56 6.23 11.40 -5.12
N ARG A 57 6.03 10.14 -4.73
CA ARG A 57 5.72 9.05 -5.67
C ARG A 57 4.38 9.26 -6.40
N LEU A 58 3.34 9.77 -5.71
CA LEU A 58 2.07 10.11 -6.35
C LEU A 58 2.21 11.29 -7.32
N GLN A 59 3.06 12.27 -7.00
CA GLN A 59 3.36 13.40 -7.89
C GLN A 59 4.15 12.95 -9.12
N LEU A 60 5.17 12.12 -8.97
CA LEU A 60 5.95 11.53 -10.07
C LEU A 60 5.06 10.75 -11.06
N ARG A 61 4.09 10.00 -10.53
CA ARG A 61 3.10 9.27 -11.35
C ARG A 61 1.98 10.16 -11.89
N ARG A 62 2.02 11.47 -11.64
CA ARG A 62 1.01 12.46 -12.04
C ARG A 62 -0.41 12.16 -11.53
N LEU A 63 -0.51 11.40 -10.45
CA LEU A 63 -1.79 11.07 -9.81
C LEU A 63 -2.28 12.15 -8.86
N PHE A 64 -1.35 12.94 -8.32
CA PHE A 64 -1.63 14.10 -7.47
C PHE A 64 -0.73 15.28 -7.84
N ARG A 65 -1.26 16.50 -7.81
CA ARG A 65 -0.51 17.76 -7.97
C ARG A 65 -1.06 18.81 -7.03
N LYS A 66 -0.19 19.68 -6.53
CA LYS A 66 -0.63 20.87 -5.78
C LYS A 66 -1.59 21.70 -6.65
N LYS A 67 -2.70 22.18 -6.05
CA LYS A 67 -3.77 22.93 -6.74
C LYS A 67 -4.56 22.15 -7.80
N MET A 68 -4.51 20.81 -7.78
CA MET A 68 -5.39 19.98 -8.59
C MET A 68 -6.85 20.19 -8.18
N GLN A 69 -7.77 20.19 -9.13
CA GLN A 69 -9.20 20.32 -8.82
C GLN A 69 -9.77 19.01 -8.27
N THR A 70 -10.73 19.12 -7.35
CA THR A 70 -11.38 17.96 -6.70
C THR A 70 -11.99 16.97 -7.71
N ARG A 71 -12.50 17.46 -8.86
CA ARG A 71 -13.04 16.62 -9.95
C ARG A 71 -12.00 15.75 -10.63
N GLN A 72 -10.73 16.14 -10.58
CA GLN A 72 -9.62 15.43 -11.26
C GLN A 72 -9.04 14.30 -10.39
N LEU A 73 -9.44 14.22 -9.12
CA LEU A 73 -8.96 13.19 -8.20
C LEU A 73 -9.51 11.82 -8.61
N LYS A 74 -8.62 10.95 -9.08
CA LYS A 74 -8.93 9.57 -9.49
C LYS A 74 -8.62 8.62 -8.34
N VAL A 75 -9.53 8.53 -7.35
CA VAL A 75 -9.37 7.72 -6.13
C VAL A 75 -8.90 6.30 -6.45
N HIS A 76 -9.61 5.55 -7.29
CA HIS A 76 -9.24 4.17 -7.64
C HIS A 76 -7.89 4.04 -8.37
N ALA A 77 -7.44 5.08 -9.09
CA ALA A 77 -6.12 5.04 -9.72
C ALA A 77 -5.01 5.23 -8.70
N ILE A 78 -5.24 6.10 -7.71
CA ILE A 78 -4.32 6.31 -6.59
C ILE A 78 -4.24 5.04 -5.74
N GLU A 79 -5.37 4.47 -5.37
CA GLU A 79 -5.48 3.24 -4.58
C GLU A 79 -4.73 2.09 -5.24
N ARG A 80 -4.98 1.82 -6.53
CA ARG A 80 -4.23 0.80 -7.29
C ARG A 80 -2.73 1.08 -7.38
N ALA A 81 -2.35 2.35 -7.52
CA ALA A 81 -0.94 2.73 -7.61
C ALA A 81 -0.20 2.53 -6.28
N ILE A 82 -0.88 2.76 -5.14
CA ILE A 82 -0.33 2.52 -3.82
C ILE A 82 -0.35 1.02 -3.49
N ALA A 83 -1.44 0.30 -3.81
CA ALA A 83 -1.54 -1.14 -3.60
C ALA A 83 -0.48 -1.94 -4.38
N ALA A 84 0.02 -1.40 -5.50
CA ALA A 84 1.11 -1.99 -6.27
C ALA A 84 2.51 -1.76 -5.67
N MET A 85 2.64 -1.01 -4.58
CA MET A 85 3.91 -0.84 -3.87
C MET A 85 4.18 -2.07 -3.01
N ALA A 86 5.39 -2.63 -3.11
CA ALA A 86 5.75 -3.88 -2.45
C ALA A 86 5.65 -3.81 -0.92
N GLU A 87 5.89 -2.65 -0.34
CA GLU A 87 5.83 -2.38 1.09
C GLU A 87 4.42 -2.20 1.65
N VAL A 88 3.40 -2.08 0.78
CA VAL A 88 2.01 -1.84 1.20
C VAL A 88 1.23 -3.15 1.28
N LYS A 89 0.65 -3.43 2.44
CA LYS A 89 -0.23 -4.58 2.68
C LYS A 89 -1.67 -4.25 2.29
N LYS A 90 -2.15 -3.09 2.73
CA LYS A 90 -3.51 -2.63 2.47
C LYS A 90 -3.53 -1.11 2.32
N VAL A 91 -4.40 -0.61 1.46
CA VAL A 91 -4.65 0.81 1.29
C VAL A 91 -6.13 1.06 1.03
N ASP A 92 -6.63 2.11 1.66
CA ASP A 92 -7.96 2.64 1.44
C ASP A 92 -7.82 4.15 1.19
N VAL A 93 -8.45 4.65 0.13
CA VAL A 93 -8.42 6.08 -0.24
C VAL A 93 -9.83 6.64 -0.17
N TYR A 94 -10.02 7.66 0.65
CA TYR A 94 -11.32 8.29 0.87
C TYR A 94 -11.33 9.72 0.33
N LYS A 95 -12.38 10.04 -0.40
CA LYS A 95 -12.70 11.41 -0.79
C LYS A 95 -13.85 11.90 0.08
N HIS A 96 -13.62 12.97 0.82
CA HIS A 96 -14.63 13.64 1.64
C HIS A 96 -15.34 14.73 0.84
N LEU A 97 -16.40 15.28 1.42
CA LEU A 97 -17.06 16.47 0.87
C LEU A 97 -16.09 17.65 0.87
N GLY A 98 -16.12 18.44 -0.19
CA GLY A 98 -15.22 19.58 -0.39
C GLY A 98 -13.89 19.21 -0.99
N ASP A 99 -12.83 19.77 -0.40
CA ASP A 99 -11.46 19.70 -0.93
C ASP A 99 -10.55 18.71 -0.18
N ARG A 100 -11.13 17.94 0.78
CA ARG A 100 -10.40 17.02 1.66
C ARG A 100 -10.44 15.59 1.14
N TRP A 101 -9.33 14.90 1.30
CA TRP A 101 -9.21 13.48 1.01
C TRP A 101 -8.17 12.84 1.93
N GLU A 102 -8.24 11.54 2.08
CA GLU A 102 -7.48 10.79 3.06
C GLU A 102 -6.95 9.50 2.45
N ILE A 103 -5.75 9.11 2.86
CA ILE A 103 -5.12 7.84 2.51
C ILE A 103 -4.82 7.12 3.82
N LYS A 104 -5.44 5.96 4.01
CA LYS A 104 -5.12 5.04 5.11
C LYS A 104 -4.39 3.84 4.52
N LEU A 105 -3.22 3.56 5.01
CA LEU A 105 -2.47 2.40 4.54
C LEU A 105 -1.82 1.64 5.70
N THR A 106 -1.71 0.34 5.52
CA THR A 106 -1.01 -0.57 6.41
C THR A 106 0.23 -1.07 5.67
N LEU A 107 1.39 -0.93 6.29
CA LEU A 107 2.64 -1.46 5.77
C LEU A 107 2.77 -2.96 6.08
N ARG A 108 3.55 -3.66 5.26
CA ARG A 108 3.93 -5.04 5.51
C ARG A 108 4.98 -5.12 6.60
N LYS A 109 4.93 -6.19 7.39
CA LYS A 109 5.89 -6.49 8.45
C LYS A 109 6.91 -7.50 7.94
N PRO A 110 8.16 -7.11 7.66
CA PRO A 110 9.19 -8.04 7.27
C PRO A 110 9.60 -8.93 8.45
N ILE A 111 9.85 -10.20 8.18
CA ILE A 111 10.34 -11.18 9.16
C ILE A 111 11.70 -11.75 8.79
N ALA A 112 12.09 -11.65 7.52
CA ALA A 112 13.39 -12.11 7.04
C ALA A 112 13.95 -11.18 5.96
N ARG A 113 15.28 -11.12 5.89
CA ARG A 113 16.03 -10.54 4.78
C ARG A 113 16.86 -11.63 4.12
N ILE A 114 16.71 -11.78 2.82
CA ILE A 114 17.31 -12.86 2.04
C ILE A 114 18.36 -12.27 1.11
N PHE A 115 19.56 -12.91 1.10
CA PHE A 115 20.61 -12.68 0.13
C PHE A 115 20.78 -13.94 -0.70
N ASN A 116 20.45 -13.87 -1.99
CA ASN A 116 20.55 -15.01 -2.86
C ASN A 116 21.93 -15.09 -3.56
N THR A 117 22.21 -16.26 -4.19
CA THR A 117 23.45 -16.51 -4.94
C THR A 117 23.64 -15.60 -6.16
N LYS A 118 22.57 -14.91 -6.63
CA LYS A 118 22.62 -13.96 -7.74
C LYS A 118 22.91 -12.52 -7.30
N GLY A 119 23.25 -12.30 -6.02
CA GLY A 119 23.55 -10.98 -5.47
C GLY A 119 22.33 -10.09 -5.24
N GLN A 120 21.11 -10.63 -5.32
CA GLN A 120 19.90 -9.89 -4.96
C GLN A 120 19.67 -9.94 -3.45
N SER A 121 19.11 -8.85 -2.90
CA SER A 121 18.63 -8.83 -1.53
C SER A 121 17.19 -8.36 -1.51
N TYR A 122 16.33 -9.11 -0.82
CA TYR A 122 14.90 -8.83 -0.67
C TYR A 122 14.41 -9.27 0.71
N TYR A 123 13.22 -8.81 1.08
CA TYR A 123 12.58 -9.18 2.33
C TYR A 123 11.45 -10.18 2.09
N LEU A 124 11.16 -10.96 3.11
CA LEU A 124 9.97 -11.79 3.24
C LEU A 124 9.15 -11.27 4.40
N ASP A 125 7.85 -11.05 4.20
CA ASP A 125 6.95 -10.56 5.23
C ASP A 125 6.24 -11.69 5.99
N GLN A 126 5.51 -11.31 7.04
CA GLN A 126 4.76 -12.24 7.89
C GLN A 126 3.64 -12.97 7.13
N ASP A 127 3.13 -12.41 6.04
CA ASP A 127 2.08 -13.03 5.22
C ASP A 127 2.67 -13.87 4.07
N GLY A 128 4.00 -14.02 4.00
CA GLY A 128 4.68 -14.79 2.95
C GLY A 128 4.89 -14.03 1.65
N PHE A 129 4.80 -12.70 1.65
CA PHE A 129 5.11 -11.89 0.49
C PHE A 129 6.59 -11.53 0.43
N MET A 130 7.16 -11.66 -0.77
CA MET A 130 8.48 -11.14 -1.04
C MET A 130 8.42 -9.66 -1.38
N MET A 131 9.24 -8.85 -0.73
CA MET A 131 9.31 -7.40 -0.90
C MET A 131 10.70 -6.98 -1.34
N TYR A 132 10.77 -5.99 -2.24
CA TYR A 132 12.05 -5.37 -2.56
C TYR A 132 12.55 -4.51 -1.37
N ARG A 133 13.87 -4.34 -1.27
CA ARG A 133 14.45 -3.49 -0.22
C ARG A 133 14.05 -2.03 -0.43
N SER A 134 13.70 -1.34 0.65
CA SER A 134 13.61 0.12 0.64
C SER A 134 15.01 0.75 0.58
N THR A 135 15.13 1.87 -0.09
CA THR A 135 16.35 2.71 -0.06
C THR A 135 16.41 3.58 1.19
N LEU A 136 15.29 3.79 1.86
CA LEU A 136 15.16 4.67 3.02
C LEU A 136 15.42 3.96 4.34
N HIS A 137 15.05 2.70 4.44
CA HIS A 137 15.06 1.98 5.69
C HIS A 137 15.51 0.54 5.53
N THR A 138 16.29 0.05 6.50
CA THR A 138 16.69 -1.35 6.61
C THR A 138 16.08 -1.93 7.87
N ALA A 139 15.17 -2.90 7.74
CA ALA A 139 14.57 -3.58 8.87
C ALA A 139 15.60 -4.46 9.58
N ARG A 140 15.52 -4.48 10.91
CA ARG A 140 16.26 -5.42 11.77
C ARG A 140 15.47 -6.72 11.85
N VAL A 141 15.79 -7.64 10.96
CA VAL A 141 15.14 -8.95 10.85
C VAL A 141 16.18 -10.02 10.66
N LEU A 142 15.81 -11.28 10.83
CA LEU A 142 16.66 -12.42 10.59
C LEU A 142 17.22 -12.42 9.16
N VAL A 143 18.53 -12.55 9.03
CA VAL A 143 19.22 -12.52 7.73
C VAL A 143 19.50 -13.95 7.27
N PHE A 144 19.14 -14.24 6.03
CA PHE A 144 19.45 -15.52 5.37
C PHE A 144 20.44 -15.32 4.24
N SER A 145 21.44 -16.19 4.18
CA SER A 145 22.45 -16.22 3.13
C SER A 145 22.88 -17.65 2.80
N GLY A 146 23.75 -17.83 1.81
CA GLY A 146 24.25 -19.13 1.40
C GLY A 146 23.64 -19.63 0.08
N ALA A 147 23.36 -20.94 -0.03
CA ALA A 147 22.87 -21.58 -1.25
C ALA A 147 21.38 -21.32 -1.53
N ILE A 148 21.01 -20.05 -1.64
CA ILE A 148 19.64 -19.61 -1.95
C ILE A 148 19.57 -19.20 -3.42
N HIS A 149 18.91 -20.01 -4.24
CA HIS A 149 18.80 -19.78 -5.69
C HIS A 149 17.53 -19.04 -6.11
N ASP A 150 16.60 -18.86 -5.16
CA ASP A 150 15.32 -18.17 -5.39
C ASP A 150 15.53 -16.71 -5.75
N VAL A 151 14.84 -16.27 -6.78
CA VAL A 151 14.98 -14.92 -7.35
C VAL A 151 13.73 -14.10 -7.05
N TYR A 152 13.93 -12.90 -6.54
CA TYR A 152 12.87 -11.94 -6.44
C TYR A 152 12.47 -11.43 -7.84
N ASN A 153 11.19 -11.57 -8.17
CA ASN A 153 10.63 -11.03 -9.41
C ASN A 153 9.43 -10.11 -9.08
N PRO A 154 9.56 -8.80 -9.27
CA PRO A 154 8.51 -7.85 -8.95
C PRO A 154 7.25 -7.97 -9.83
N HIS A 155 7.33 -8.69 -10.95
CA HIS A 155 6.22 -8.92 -11.88
C HIS A 155 5.39 -10.16 -11.56
N LEU A 156 5.89 -11.04 -10.71
CA LEU A 156 5.15 -12.19 -10.22
C LEU A 156 4.37 -11.83 -8.97
N ASN A 157 3.26 -12.52 -8.77
CA ASN A 157 2.59 -12.49 -7.46
C ASN A 157 3.56 -13.09 -6.44
N CYS A 158 4.15 -12.23 -5.62
CA CYS A 158 5.17 -12.60 -4.65
C CYS A 158 4.61 -13.27 -3.39
N ASP A 159 3.34 -13.68 -3.40
CA ASP A 159 2.71 -14.45 -2.35
C ASP A 159 3.18 -15.91 -2.40
N PHE A 160 4.15 -16.24 -1.54
CA PHE A 160 4.68 -17.57 -1.43
C PHE A 160 3.61 -18.59 -0.94
N ILE A 161 2.73 -18.18 -0.04
CA ILE A 161 1.76 -19.10 0.58
C ILE A 161 0.71 -19.55 -0.42
N ASN A 162 0.23 -18.64 -1.26
CA ASN A 162 -0.88 -18.91 -2.19
C ASN A 162 -0.43 -19.21 -3.63
N ASN A 163 0.83 -18.99 -3.97
CA ASN A 163 1.34 -19.25 -5.32
C ASN A 163 2.00 -20.66 -5.40
N PRO A 164 1.37 -21.62 -6.11
CA PRO A 164 1.89 -22.98 -6.21
C PRO A 164 3.26 -23.05 -6.87
N THR A 165 3.59 -22.12 -7.78
CA THR A 165 4.90 -22.08 -8.45
C THR A 165 6.03 -21.72 -7.48
N LEU A 166 5.75 -20.85 -6.50
CA LEU A 166 6.71 -20.49 -5.47
C LEU A 166 6.79 -21.55 -4.36
N LYS A 167 5.71 -22.31 -4.12
CA LYS A 167 5.72 -23.46 -3.19
C LYS A 167 6.69 -24.56 -3.61
N SER A 168 6.99 -24.71 -4.89
CA SER A 168 7.98 -25.65 -5.38
C SER A 168 9.42 -25.22 -5.02
N SER A 169 9.63 -23.97 -4.65
CA SER A 169 10.87 -23.47 -4.07
C SER A 169 10.99 -23.92 -2.62
N GLN A 170 11.74 -24.96 -2.40
CA GLN A 170 11.87 -25.57 -1.06
C GLN A 170 12.53 -24.63 -0.04
N LYS A 171 13.48 -23.79 -0.48
CA LYS A 171 14.27 -22.93 0.40
C LYS A 171 13.44 -21.77 0.99
N ILE A 172 12.62 -21.07 0.21
CA ILE A 172 11.76 -19.99 0.73
C ILE A 172 10.78 -20.51 1.77
N GLY A 173 10.23 -21.70 1.58
CA GLY A 173 9.34 -22.32 2.56
C GLY A 173 10.03 -22.64 3.89
N GLN A 174 11.27 -23.07 3.83
CA GLN A 174 12.10 -23.30 5.03
C GLN A 174 12.43 -21.98 5.72
N ILE A 175 12.87 -20.97 4.95
CA ILE A 175 13.15 -19.61 5.43
C ILE A 175 11.92 -19.03 6.15
N TYR A 176 10.76 -19.12 5.53
CA TYR A 176 9.50 -18.62 6.12
C TYR A 176 9.19 -19.28 7.46
N ARG A 177 9.29 -20.62 7.56
CA ARG A 177 9.02 -21.35 8.79
C ARG A 177 10.02 -21.00 9.91
N ILE A 178 11.32 -20.96 9.58
CA ILE A 178 12.37 -20.60 10.54
C ILE A 178 12.17 -19.16 11.02
N SER A 179 11.90 -18.23 10.10
CA SER A 179 11.67 -16.82 10.43
C SER A 179 10.48 -16.61 11.36
N ASN A 180 9.36 -17.28 11.07
CA ASN A 180 8.18 -17.21 11.95
C ASN A 180 8.47 -17.79 13.34
N TYR A 181 9.19 -18.90 13.40
CA TYR A 181 9.56 -19.51 14.68
C TYR A 181 10.44 -18.57 15.51
N VAL A 182 11.50 -18.04 14.91
CA VAL A 182 12.45 -17.13 15.57
C VAL A 182 11.78 -15.80 15.96
N CYS A 183 10.98 -15.22 15.09
CA CYS A 183 10.28 -13.94 15.38
C CYS A 183 9.24 -14.06 16.48
N ASN A 184 8.64 -15.24 16.68
CA ASN A 184 7.62 -15.46 17.72
C ASN A 184 8.23 -15.82 19.09
N ASP A 185 9.51 -16.15 19.14
CA ASP A 185 10.23 -16.43 20.39
C ASP A 185 11.10 -15.22 20.79
N PRO A 186 10.79 -14.52 21.90
CA PRO A 186 11.52 -13.32 22.31
C PRO A 186 13.01 -13.57 22.56
N LEU A 187 13.38 -14.76 23.05
CA LEU A 187 14.78 -15.11 23.30
C LEU A 187 15.53 -15.37 22.00
N MET A 188 14.96 -16.18 21.10
CA MET A 188 15.56 -16.48 19.82
C MET A 188 15.68 -15.25 18.94
N HIS A 189 14.69 -14.37 18.93
CA HIS A 189 14.73 -13.11 18.20
C HIS A 189 15.91 -12.21 18.62
N GLN A 190 16.32 -12.27 19.89
CA GLN A 190 17.47 -11.50 20.37
C GLN A 190 18.81 -12.19 20.10
N LEU A 191 18.84 -13.52 20.08
CA LEU A 191 20.08 -14.30 19.95
C LEU A 191 20.45 -14.62 18.52
N ILE A 192 19.48 -14.84 17.62
CA ILE A 192 19.74 -15.29 16.26
C ILE A 192 19.59 -14.11 15.30
N GLY A 193 20.71 -13.62 14.76
CA GLY A 193 20.73 -12.54 13.78
C GLY A 193 20.87 -13.02 12.34
N GLN A 194 21.47 -14.22 12.13
CA GLN A 194 21.77 -14.73 10.80
C GLN A 194 21.66 -16.26 10.74
N VAL A 195 21.20 -16.74 9.58
CA VAL A 195 21.16 -18.17 9.21
C VAL A 195 21.88 -18.34 7.88
N TYR A 196 22.78 -19.30 7.81
CA TYR A 196 23.48 -19.67 6.59
C TYR A 196 22.95 -21.02 6.08
N LEU A 197 22.54 -21.06 4.80
CA LEU A 197 22.03 -22.26 4.14
C LEU A 197 23.14 -22.88 3.30
N GLU A 198 23.54 -24.11 3.62
CA GLU A 198 24.54 -24.86 2.87
C GLU A 198 23.97 -25.38 1.55
N SER A 199 24.89 -25.73 0.63
CA SER A 199 24.54 -26.21 -0.73
C SER A 199 23.89 -27.58 -0.73
N ASP A 200 24.19 -28.41 0.24
CA ASP A 200 23.84 -29.84 0.20
C ASP A 200 22.44 -30.13 0.75
N GLY A 201 21.75 -29.10 1.27
CA GLY A 201 20.33 -29.23 1.62
C GLY A 201 20.02 -30.15 2.80
N ASP A 202 21.03 -30.62 3.52
CA ASP A 202 20.93 -31.44 4.73
C ASP A 202 20.98 -30.62 6.00
#